data_dfe681e0d9e8f3d820cf913ab3e0c755
#
_entry.id   dfe681e0d9e8f3d820cf913ab3e0c755
#
_cell.length_a   1.000
_cell.length_b   1.000
_cell.length_c   1.000
_cell.angle_alpha   90.00
_cell.angle_beta   90.00
_cell.angle_gamma   90.00
#
_symmetry.space_group_name_H-M   'P 1'
#
loop_
_entity.id
_entity.type
_entity.pdbx_description
1 polymer ?
#
loop_
_entity_poly.entity_id
_entity_poly.type
_entity_poly.pdbx_seq_one_letter_code
_entity_poly.pdbx_strand_id
1 'polypeptide(L)'
;MNKRLIAGLVLFILVMGCVLWVLCIIPTVYPPWHGGRGTSLNDPRWKIADARDKWDRSWEGKMPIELYGKVVDENEQPVSGAKIELSWTDLSPAGSSQRIITSDVNGLFSIAGVKGKSLCAKATKEGYYVPRFQNRFSFEYASFSDEDFYEPDREKPVLFYLRKKGNAEPLKFREKEFKISVGRPLKIPIDGTTQLQFTLLSNVHPKHGRWEAEVVVQNGGIVPATEEFIVEAPTDGYESKMTIGSQTPKPPTWELYQGGSFYLKTGENYGRLDIEMIPENDWFRVTTWINPKPGSRNVEYDPKKQAANP
;
A
#
# COMPACT_ATOMS: atom_id res chain seq x y z
N MET A 1 49.26 38.26 27.75
CA MET A 1 48.34 37.82 26.73
C MET A 1 47.28 38.91 26.53
N ASN A 2 47.07 39.39 25.31
CA ASN A 2 46.27 40.58 25.01
C ASN A 2 44.76 40.24 25.25
N LYS A 3 44.07 41.06 26.11
CA LYS A 3 42.64 40.84 26.45
C LYS A 3 41.72 40.69 25.21
N ARG A 4 42.06 41.37 24.12
CA ARG A 4 41.35 41.24 22.84
C ARG A 4 41.53 39.88 22.19
N LEU A 5 42.70 39.25 22.33
CA LEU A 5 42.98 37.92 21.79
C LEU A 5 42.22 36.82 22.56
N ILE A 6 42.11 36.98 23.87
CA ILE A 6 41.34 36.08 24.74
C ILE A 6 39.86 36.17 24.44
N ALA A 7 39.33 37.40 24.27
CA ALA A 7 37.91 37.60 23.90
C ALA A 7 37.59 37.01 22.55
N GLY A 8 38.48 37.16 21.54
CA GLY A 8 38.31 36.55 20.24
C GLY A 8 38.32 35.01 20.28
N LEU A 9 39.20 34.41 21.06
CA LEU A 9 39.28 32.95 21.24
C LEU A 9 38.02 32.40 21.92
N VAL A 10 37.53 33.07 22.97
CA VAL A 10 36.28 32.69 23.67
C VAL A 10 35.10 32.80 22.75
N LEU A 11 34.98 33.87 21.96
CA LEU A 11 33.89 34.00 20.98
C LEU A 11 33.95 32.92 19.92
N PHE A 12 35.16 32.60 19.40
CA PHE A 12 35.33 31.53 18.41
C PHE A 12 34.92 30.15 18.96
N ILE A 13 35.30 29.83 20.23
CA ILE A 13 34.90 28.57 20.88
C ILE A 13 33.39 28.51 21.09
N LEU A 14 32.75 29.62 21.47
CA LEU A 14 31.30 29.68 21.61
C LEU A 14 30.55 29.49 20.26
N VAL A 15 31.02 30.15 19.22
CA VAL A 15 30.48 30.00 17.88
C VAL A 15 30.64 28.57 17.35
N MET A 16 31.85 28.01 17.52
CA MET A 16 32.12 26.61 17.14
C MET A 16 31.28 25.63 17.96
N GLY A 17 31.10 25.87 19.27
CA GLY A 17 30.23 25.09 20.12
C GLY A 17 28.76 25.13 19.68
N CYS A 18 28.24 26.33 19.33
CA CYS A 18 26.90 26.48 18.78
C CYS A 18 26.74 25.77 17.43
N VAL A 19 27.72 25.89 16.52
CA VAL A 19 27.72 25.22 15.24
C VAL A 19 27.74 23.69 15.41
N LEU A 20 28.58 23.17 16.29
CA LEU A 20 28.62 21.74 16.64
C LEU A 20 27.32 21.27 17.28
N TRP A 21 26.72 22.09 18.14
CA TRP A 21 25.44 21.78 18.76
C TRP A 21 24.31 21.71 17.71
N VAL A 22 24.24 22.71 16.82
CA VAL A 22 23.27 22.74 15.70
C VAL A 22 23.47 21.56 14.76
N LEU A 23 24.71 21.20 14.42
CA LEU A 23 25.02 20.15 13.44
C LEU A 23 24.93 18.72 14.03
N CYS A 24 25.18 18.55 15.33
CA CYS A 24 25.30 17.23 15.94
C CYS A 24 24.20 16.90 16.96
N ILE A 25 23.71 17.87 17.72
CA ILE A 25 22.79 17.63 18.85
C ILE A 25 21.35 17.90 18.44
N ILE A 26 21.06 19.02 17.82
CA ILE A 26 19.68 19.32 17.40
C ILE A 26 19.10 18.19 16.55
N PRO A 27 19.80 17.70 15.52
CA PRO A 27 19.27 16.63 14.72
C PRO A 27 19.19 15.26 15.39
N THR A 28 19.85 15.03 16.53
CA THR A 28 19.71 13.76 17.29
C THR A 28 18.62 13.81 18.35
N VAL A 29 18.30 14.99 18.84
CA VAL A 29 17.29 15.21 19.90
C VAL A 29 15.95 15.58 19.28
N TYR A 30 16.00 16.33 18.18
CA TYR A 30 14.82 16.70 17.43
C TYR A 30 14.95 16.13 16.03
N PRO A 31 14.15 15.13 15.63
CA PRO A 31 14.09 14.75 14.24
C PRO A 31 13.81 16.04 13.47
N PRO A 32 14.74 16.45 12.63
CA PRO A 32 14.61 17.76 12.04
C PRO A 32 13.52 17.70 11.01
N TRP A 33 12.44 18.34 11.24
CA TRP A 33 11.71 18.99 10.20
C TRP A 33 10.73 18.13 9.42
N HIS A 34 9.53 18.50 9.66
CA HIS A 34 8.41 18.18 8.83
C HIS A 34 8.57 18.94 7.51
N GLY A 35 8.78 18.24 6.44
CA GLY A 35 8.86 18.83 5.12
C GLY A 35 7.75 18.29 4.27
N GLY A 36 6.84 19.13 3.87
CA GLY A 36 5.89 18.83 2.81
C GLY A 36 6.61 18.49 1.50
N ARG A 37 5.85 17.97 0.56
CA ARG A 37 6.26 17.53 -0.78
C ARG A 37 7.22 18.49 -1.47
N GLY A 38 8.30 17.96 -1.99
CA GLY A 38 9.17 18.67 -2.91
C GLY A 38 10.07 19.71 -2.27
N THR A 39 10.95 19.29 -1.38
CA THR A 39 12.02 20.17 -0.92
C THR A 39 12.95 20.51 -2.08
N SER A 40 12.94 21.78 -2.48
CA SER A 40 13.90 22.31 -3.43
C SER A 40 15.33 21.99 -2.99
N LEU A 41 16.25 21.74 -3.91
CA LEU A 41 17.70 21.64 -3.64
C LEU A 41 18.27 22.85 -2.87
N ASN A 42 17.53 23.96 -2.82
CA ASN A 42 17.84 25.15 -2.04
C ASN A 42 17.31 25.12 -0.60
N ASP A 43 16.57 24.10 -0.20
CA ASP A 43 16.07 23.97 1.18
C ASP A 43 17.26 23.87 2.16
N PRO A 44 17.29 24.69 3.22
CA PRO A 44 18.36 24.65 4.22
C PRO A 44 18.59 23.25 4.82
N ARG A 45 17.55 22.43 4.85
CA ARG A 45 17.61 21.06 5.38
C ARG A 45 18.54 20.17 4.56
N TRP A 46 18.56 20.31 3.24
CA TRP A 46 19.51 19.60 2.37
C TRP A 46 20.95 19.94 2.70
N LYS A 47 21.25 21.22 2.96
CA LYS A 47 22.60 21.66 3.32
C LYS A 47 23.06 21.06 4.65
N ILE A 48 22.14 20.95 5.61
CA ILE A 48 22.45 20.35 6.93
C ILE A 48 22.65 18.84 6.79
N ALA A 49 21.79 18.16 6.03
CA ALA A 49 21.94 16.74 5.76
C ALA A 49 23.25 16.43 5.04
N ASP A 50 23.58 17.19 3.98
CA ASP A 50 24.81 17.04 3.23
C ASP A 50 26.06 17.30 4.10
N ALA A 51 26.03 18.34 4.92
CA ALA A 51 27.10 18.61 5.89
C ALA A 51 27.26 17.47 6.89
N ARG A 52 26.16 16.88 7.33
CA ARG A 52 26.14 15.79 8.28
C ARG A 52 26.62 14.48 7.68
N ASP A 53 26.22 14.18 6.46
CA ASP A 53 26.66 13.01 5.71
C ASP A 53 28.17 13.04 5.44
N LYS A 54 28.74 14.23 5.22
CA LYS A 54 30.19 14.43 5.15
C LYS A 54 30.91 14.20 6.47
N TRP A 55 30.26 14.51 7.60
CA TRP A 55 30.84 14.35 8.93
C TRP A 55 30.66 12.93 9.49
N ASP A 56 29.48 12.36 9.35
CA ASP A 56 29.13 11.03 9.86
C ASP A 56 28.16 10.31 8.90
N ARG A 57 28.69 9.52 7.97
CA ARG A 57 27.89 8.75 7.01
C ARG A 57 26.92 7.75 7.65
N SER A 58 27.08 7.45 8.94
CA SER A 58 26.24 6.50 9.64
C SER A 58 25.09 7.16 10.46
N TRP A 59 24.96 8.48 10.38
CA TRP A 59 24.01 9.23 11.21
C TRP A 59 22.55 8.80 11.04
N GLU A 60 22.15 8.47 9.82
CA GLU A 60 20.79 8.02 9.54
C GLU A 60 20.42 6.78 10.35
N GLY A 61 21.33 5.81 10.45
CA GLY A 61 21.14 4.61 11.26
C GLY A 61 21.18 4.81 12.76
N LYS A 62 21.52 6.03 13.24
CA LYS A 62 21.56 6.39 14.66
C LYS A 62 20.32 7.15 15.14
N MET A 63 19.39 7.45 14.23
CA MET A 63 18.16 8.16 14.58
C MET A 63 17.27 7.32 15.49
N PRO A 64 16.72 7.91 16.57
CA PRO A 64 15.78 7.19 17.42
C PRO A 64 14.50 6.85 16.65
N ILE A 65 14.06 5.62 16.79
CA ILE A 65 12.80 5.14 16.24
C ILE A 65 11.81 4.95 17.37
N GLU A 66 10.66 5.59 17.25
CA GLU A 66 9.52 5.42 18.12
C GLU A 66 8.24 5.35 17.27
N LEU A 67 7.38 4.39 17.55
CA LEU A 67 6.06 4.28 16.91
C LEU A 67 5.03 3.93 17.98
N TYR A 68 3.95 4.69 17.97
CA TYR A 68 2.74 4.40 18.73
C TYR A 68 1.63 4.06 17.73
N GLY A 69 1.07 2.86 17.83
CA GLY A 69 0.05 2.38 16.92
C GLY A 69 -1.16 1.83 17.66
N LYS A 70 -2.30 1.85 16.98
CA LYS A 70 -3.54 1.25 17.44
C LYS A 70 -4.15 0.43 16.30
N VAL A 71 -4.43 -0.85 16.57
CA VAL A 71 -5.13 -1.72 15.62
C VAL A 71 -6.63 -1.63 15.85
N VAL A 72 -7.38 -1.35 14.81
CA VAL A 72 -8.84 -1.23 14.82
C VAL A 72 -9.46 -2.03 13.68
N ASP A 73 -10.73 -2.40 13.84
CA ASP A 73 -11.51 -3.01 12.77
C ASP A 73 -12.23 -1.95 11.89
N GLU A 74 -13.06 -2.40 10.96
CA GLU A 74 -13.84 -1.57 10.06
C GLU A 74 -14.88 -0.67 10.75
N ASN A 75 -15.19 -0.94 12.02
CA ASN A 75 -16.08 -0.15 12.87
C ASN A 75 -15.30 0.67 13.91
N GLU A 76 -13.99 0.85 13.70
CA GLU A 76 -13.07 1.53 14.62
C GLU A 76 -12.97 0.88 16.00
N GLN A 77 -13.43 -0.38 16.16
CA GLN A 77 -13.32 -1.10 17.41
C GLN A 77 -11.89 -1.65 17.59
N PRO A 78 -11.33 -1.61 18.81
CA PRO A 78 -9.99 -2.09 19.06
C PRO A 78 -9.85 -3.58 18.77
N VAL A 79 -8.77 -3.93 18.08
CA VAL A 79 -8.43 -5.33 17.78
C VAL A 79 -7.29 -5.78 18.71
N SER A 80 -7.64 -6.48 19.76
CA SER A 80 -6.69 -7.05 20.71
C SER A 80 -5.97 -8.27 20.15
N GLY A 81 -4.71 -8.49 20.53
CA GLY A 81 -3.94 -9.68 20.15
C GLY A 81 -3.59 -9.74 18.65
N ALA A 82 -3.63 -8.62 17.95
CA ALA A 82 -3.09 -8.54 16.60
C ALA A 82 -1.56 -8.68 16.64
N LYS A 83 -1.00 -9.49 15.75
CA LYS A 83 0.45 -9.64 15.57
C LYS A 83 0.98 -8.44 14.79
N ILE A 84 1.96 -7.75 15.34
CA ILE A 84 2.64 -6.63 14.73
C ILE A 84 4.05 -7.05 14.34
N GLU A 85 4.34 -7.08 13.06
CA GLU A 85 5.66 -7.31 12.52
C GLU A 85 6.32 -5.95 12.27
N LEU A 86 7.43 -5.72 12.96
CA LEU A 86 8.25 -4.50 12.89
C LEU A 86 9.59 -4.85 12.29
N SER A 87 10.03 -4.09 11.28
CA SER A 87 11.38 -4.20 10.74
C SER A 87 11.94 -2.79 10.50
N TRP A 88 13.20 -2.57 10.84
CA TRP A 88 13.83 -1.26 10.67
C TRP A 88 15.24 -1.41 10.13
N THR A 89 15.65 -0.41 9.34
CA THR A 89 16.99 -0.31 8.79
C THR A 89 17.91 0.30 9.85
N ASP A 90 18.96 -0.40 10.22
CA ASP A 90 19.91 0.00 11.26
C ASP A 90 21.37 -0.27 10.89
N LEU A 91 22.28 -0.04 11.85
CA LEU A 91 23.71 -0.27 11.70
C LEU A 91 24.16 -1.68 12.11
N SER A 92 23.23 -2.62 12.24
CA SER A 92 23.58 -4.02 12.48
C SER A 92 24.33 -4.63 11.28
N PRO A 93 25.07 -5.74 11.46
CA PRO A 93 25.77 -6.39 10.34
C PRO A 93 24.85 -6.81 9.19
N ALA A 94 23.57 -7.08 9.48
CA ALA A 94 22.55 -7.39 8.47
C ALA A 94 21.94 -6.15 7.82
N GLY A 95 22.25 -4.94 8.30
CA GLY A 95 21.67 -3.67 7.84
C GLY A 95 20.21 -3.45 8.25
N SER A 96 19.62 -4.40 8.95
CA SER A 96 18.24 -4.32 9.44
C SER A 96 18.00 -5.24 10.63
N SER A 97 17.03 -4.87 11.46
CA SER A 97 16.54 -5.66 12.59
C SER A 97 15.03 -5.79 12.56
N GLN A 98 14.49 -6.77 13.27
CA GLN A 98 13.05 -7.05 13.31
C GLN A 98 12.62 -7.40 14.73
N ARG A 99 11.33 -7.14 15.01
CA ARG A 99 10.65 -7.52 16.24
C ARG A 99 9.20 -7.85 15.95
N ILE A 100 8.68 -8.85 16.65
CA ILE A 100 7.26 -9.17 16.64
C ILE A 100 6.71 -8.83 18.01
N ILE A 101 5.62 -8.06 18.03
CA ILE A 101 4.86 -7.73 19.24
C ILE A 101 3.38 -7.97 18.99
N THR A 102 2.55 -7.84 20.02
CA THR A 102 1.09 -7.97 19.92
C THR A 102 0.40 -6.73 20.48
N SER A 103 -0.75 -6.38 19.88
CA SER A 103 -1.60 -5.32 20.43
C SER A 103 -2.24 -5.75 21.75
N ASP A 104 -2.42 -4.80 22.66
CA ASP A 104 -3.08 -4.99 23.95
C ASP A 104 -4.61 -5.07 23.82
N VAL A 105 -5.31 -5.10 24.95
CA VAL A 105 -6.78 -5.15 25.01
C VAL A 105 -7.48 -3.94 24.38
N ASN A 106 -6.79 -2.80 24.29
CA ASN A 106 -7.27 -1.58 23.67
C ASN A 106 -6.80 -1.44 22.22
N GLY A 107 -6.18 -2.49 21.66
CA GLY A 107 -5.58 -2.48 20.32
C GLY A 107 -4.25 -1.74 20.24
N LEU A 108 -3.70 -1.23 21.35
CA LEU A 108 -2.50 -0.41 21.37
C LEU A 108 -1.22 -1.25 21.30
N PHE A 109 -0.21 -0.71 20.64
CA PHE A 109 1.15 -1.24 20.63
C PHE A 109 2.16 -0.10 20.48
N SER A 110 3.39 -0.35 20.86
CA SER A 110 4.47 0.62 20.65
C SER A 110 5.84 -0.04 20.49
N ILE A 111 6.73 0.65 19.83
CA ILE A 111 8.16 0.37 19.84
C ILE A 111 8.92 1.64 20.17
N ALA A 112 9.91 1.53 21.03
CA ALA A 112 10.85 2.58 21.40
C ALA A 112 12.20 1.99 21.78
N GLY A 113 13.21 2.85 21.92
CA GLY A 113 14.56 2.45 22.35
C GLY A 113 15.38 1.74 21.28
N VAL A 114 14.95 1.75 20.02
CA VAL A 114 15.72 1.28 18.87
C VAL A 114 16.16 2.46 18.00
N LYS A 115 17.13 2.24 17.12
CA LYS A 115 17.69 3.29 16.25
C LYS A 115 17.72 2.79 14.81
N GLY A 116 17.51 3.70 13.86
CA GLY A 116 17.56 3.39 12.45
C GLY A 116 17.06 4.51 11.57
N LYS A 117 17.11 4.29 10.27
CA LYS A 117 16.68 5.24 9.24
C LYS A 117 15.15 5.20 9.02
N SER A 118 14.60 4.01 8.92
CA SER A 118 13.20 3.78 8.59
C SER A 118 12.66 2.58 9.37
N LEU A 119 11.34 2.56 9.57
CA LEU A 119 10.60 1.47 10.21
C LEU A 119 9.46 1.05 9.29
N CYS A 120 9.36 -0.25 9.02
CA CYS A 120 8.17 -0.85 8.46
C CYS A 120 7.37 -1.54 9.56
N ALA A 121 6.05 -1.36 9.55
CA ALA A 121 5.13 -1.97 10.50
C ALA A 121 3.94 -2.59 9.77
N LYS A 122 3.61 -3.84 10.12
CA LYS A 122 2.48 -4.57 9.55
C LYS A 122 1.69 -5.25 10.64
N ALA A 123 0.41 -4.92 10.75
CA ALA A 123 -0.51 -5.59 11.66
C ALA A 123 -1.25 -6.72 10.93
N THR A 124 -1.36 -7.87 11.58
CA THR A 124 -2.11 -9.02 11.07
C THR A 124 -2.86 -9.71 12.21
N LYS A 125 -4.00 -10.33 11.90
CA LYS A 125 -4.74 -11.17 12.85
C LYS A 125 -5.48 -12.28 12.11
N GLU A 126 -5.50 -13.46 12.67
CA GLU A 126 -6.32 -14.54 12.14
C GLU A 126 -7.80 -14.13 12.14
N GLY A 127 -8.53 -14.46 11.07
CA GLY A 127 -9.91 -14.04 10.87
C GLY A 127 -10.09 -12.60 10.38
N TYR A 128 -9.00 -11.93 9.98
CA TYR A 128 -9.05 -10.57 9.43
C TYR A 128 -8.30 -10.49 8.09
N TYR A 129 -8.74 -9.55 7.25
CA TYR A 129 -7.99 -9.06 6.08
C TYR A 129 -7.17 -7.85 6.49
N VAL A 130 -6.07 -7.62 5.76
CA VAL A 130 -5.22 -6.43 5.92
C VAL A 130 -5.49 -5.49 4.75
N PRO A 131 -6.14 -4.35 4.97
CA PRO A 131 -6.29 -3.32 3.94
C PRO A 131 -4.94 -2.75 3.51
N ARG A 132 -4.74 -2.56 2.21
CA ARG A 132 -3.49 -2.01 1.67
C ARG A 132 -3.44 -0.49 1.77
N PHE A 133 -4.57 0.18 1.54
CA PHE A 133 -4.63 1.64 1.39
C PHE A 133 -4.97 2.39 2.66
N GLN A 134 -5.58 1.73 3.63
CA GLN A 134 -5.89 2.35 4.92
C GLN A 134 -4.74 2.30 5.91
N ASN A 135 -3.67 1.56 5.59
CA ASN A 135 -2.54 1.37 6.49
C ASN A 135 -1.29 2.06 5.96
N ARG A 136 -0.65 2.85 6.81
CA ARG A 136 0.71 3.29 6.59
C ARG A 136 1.67 2.17 7.01
N PHE A 137 2.48 1.69 6.08
CA PHE A 137 3.42 0.59 6.35
C PHE A 137 4.85 1.06 6.56
N SER A 138 5.22 2.24 6.09
CA SER A 138 6.57 2.78 6.19
C SER A 138 6.60 4.11 6.92
N PHE A 139 7.60 4.27 7.77
CA PHE A 139 7.84 5.44 8.60
C PHE A 139 9.31 5.84 8.48
N GLU A 140 9.55 7.02 7.92
CA GLU A 140 10.90 7.55 7.71
C GLU A 140 11.31 8.45 8.88
N TYR A 141 12.53 8.23 9.41
CA TYR A 141 13.08 9.01 10.52
C TYR A 141 14.30 9.83 10.13
N ALA A 142 14.94 9.48 9.01
CA ALA A 142 16.20 10.09 8.60
C ALA A 142 16.34 10.28 7.09
N SER A 143 15.39 9.85 6.26
CA SER A 143 15.47 10.01 4.81
C SER A 143 15.08 11.42 4.38
N PHE A 144 15.87 12.00 3.47
CA PHE A 144 15.57 13.29 2.85
C PHE A 144 14.95 13.18 1.46
N SER A 145 14.91 11.98 0.90
CA SER A 145 14.39 11.75 -0.45
C SER A 145 12.88 11.67 -0.49
N ASP A 146 12.24 11.37 0.64
CA ASP A 146 10.81 11.12 0.72
C ASP A 146 10.11 12.00 1.74
N GLU A 147 8.98 12.37 1.42
CA GLU A 147 8.16 13.52 1.66
C GLU A 147 7.72 13.75 3.09
N ASP A 148 7.71 12.76 3.97
CA ASP A 148 7.14 12.90 5.30
C ASP A 148 7.96 12.16 6.36
N PHE A 149 8.80 12.88 7.09
CA PHE A 149 9.33 12.38 8.35
C PHE A 149 8.18 12.07 9.30
N TYR A 150 8.23 10.90 9.89
CA TYR A 150 7.25 10.50 10.87
C TYR A 150 7.59 11.10 12.25
N GLU A 151 6.64 11.80 12.83
CA GLU A 151 6.70 12.22 14.23
C GLU A 151 5.87 11.29 15.11
N PRO A 152 6.50 10.64 16.09
CA PRO A 152 5.77 9.81 17.04
C PRO A 152 4.90 10.67 17.96
N ASP A 153 3.62 10.38 18.00
CA ASP A 153 2.67 11.02 18.93
C ASP A 153 1.92 9.93 19.71
N ARG A 154 2.15 9.89 21.03
CA ARG A 154 1.51 8.91 21.90
C ARG A 154 0.01 9.17 22.07
N GLU A 155 -0.43 10.42 21.98
CA GLU A 155 -1.84 10.79 22.14
C GLU A 155 -2.63 10.56 20.85
N LYS A 156 -1.92 10.52 19.71
CA LYS A 156 -2.49 10.27 18.38
C LYS A 156 -1.79 9.09 17.72
N PRO A 157 -2.00 7.86 18.22
CA PRO A 157 -1.37 6.67 17.65
C PRO A 157 -1.81 6.47 16.19
N VAL A 158 -0.89 5.96 15.38
CA VAL A 158 -1.20 5.59 13.99
C VAL A 158 -2.21 4.45 13.98
N LEU A 159 -3.28 4.63 13.21
CA LEU A 159 -4.30 3.59 13.07
C LEU A 159 -3.86 2.55 12.05
N PHE A 160 -3.97 1.29 12.44
CA PHE A 160 -3.79 0.12 11.60
C PHE A 160 -5.14 -0.58 11.48
N TYR A 161 -5.72 -0.50 10.31
CA TYR A 161 -7.03 -1.09 10.07
C TYR A 161 -6.91 -2.57 9.72
N LEU A 162 -7.78 -3.37 10.28
CA LEU A 162 -8.02 -4.76 9.89
C LEU A 162 -9.51 -4.90 9.60
N ARG A 163 -9.86 -5.65 8.55
CA ARG A 163 -11.25 -5.94 8.24
C ARG A 163 -11.59 -7.36 8.64
N LYS A 164 -12.60 -7.54 9.45
CA LYS A 164 -13.06 -8.86 9.87
C LYS A 164 -13.52 -9.67 8.66
N LYS A 165 -13.05 -10.91 8.55
CA LYS A 165 -13.52 -11.85 7.54
C LYS A 165 -14.98 -12.20 7.80
N GLY A 166 -15.74 -12.24 6.73
CA GLY A 166 -17.11 -12.72 6.76
C GLY A 166 -17.19 -14.25 6.70
N ASN A 167 -18.29 -14.72 6.20
CA ASN A 167 -18.54 -16.16 6.06
C ASN A 167 -18.34 -16.58 4.59
N ALA A 168 -17.09 -16.47 4.09
CA ALA A 168 -16.75 -16.80 2.72
C ALA A 168 -17.23 -18.20 2.32
N GLU A 169 -17.97 -18.29 1.23
CA GLU A 169 -18.36 -19.54 0.58
C GLU A 169 -17.22 -20.02 -0.37
N PRO A 170 -17.10 -21.32 -0.64
CA PRO A 170 -16.11 -21.83 -1.58
C PRO A 170 -16.37 -21.30 -3.01
N LEU A 171 -15.41 -20.56 -3.55
CA LEU A 171 -15.49 -20.05 -4.93
C LEU A 171 -14.65 -20.89 -5.88
N LYS A 172 -15.11 -21.04 -7.13
CA LYS A 172 -14.30 -21.58 -8.22
C LYS A 172 -13.35 -20.49 -8.69
N PHE A 173 -12.07 -20.72 -8.50
CA PHE A 173 -11.00 -19.80 -8.88
C PHE A 173 -10.40 -20.22 -10.23
N ARG A 174 -10.25 -19.27 -11.15
CA ARG A 174 -9.50 -19.44 -12.40
C ARG A 174 -8.69 -18.18 -12.70
N GLU A 175 -7.47 -18.39 -13.12
CA GLU A 175 -6.59 -17.33 -13.62
C GLU A 175 -5.98 -17.78 -14.95
N LYS A 176 -5.96 -16.89 -15.93
CA LYS A 176 -5.36 -17.13 -17.24
C LYS A 176 -4.71 -15.89 -17.79
N GLU A 177 -3.55 -16.08 -18.39
CA GLU A 177 -2.82 -15.05 -19.10
C GLU A 177 -2.93 -15.24 -20.61
N PHE A 178 -2.92 -14.13 -21.32
CA PHE A 178 -3.05 -14.06 -22.76
C PHE A 178 -2.16 -12.96 -23.34
N LYS A 179 -1.94 -13.03 -24.65
CA LYS A 179 -1.45 -11.90 -25.42
C LYS A 179 -2.61 -11.16 -26.06
N ILE A 180 -2.59 -9.84 -26.01
CA ILE A 180 -3.59 -8.98 -26.61
C ILE A 180 -2.98 -8.13 -27.71
N SER A 181 -3.81 -7.70 -28.66
CA SER A 181 -3.43 -6.73 -29.68
C SER A 181 -4.60 -5.81 -29.96
N VAL A 182 -4.33 -4.58 -30.29
CA VAL A 182 -5.36 -3.58 -30.63
C VAL A 182 -6.23 -4.09 -31.79
N GLY A 183 -7.54 -3.98 -31.63
CA GLY A 183 -8.53 -4.37 -32.62
C GLY A 183 -8.77 -5.87 -32.78
N ARG A 184 -8.07 -6.73 -32.03
CA ARG A 184 -8.29 -8.19 -32.09
C ARG A 184 -9.11 -8.68 -30.89
N PRO A 185 -10.34 -9.22 -31.14
CA PRO A 185 -11.11 -9.79 -30.04
C PRO A 185 -10.48 -11.05 -29.45
N LEU A 186 -10.35 -11.08 -28.14
CA LEU A 186 -9.96 -12.25 -27.37
C LEU A 186 -11.18 -12.86 -26.71
N LYS A 187 -11.46 -14.13 -26.98
CA LYS A 187 -12.61 -14.87 -26.43
C LYS A 187 -12.12 -15.81 -25.32
N ILE A 188 -12.71 -15.67 -24.14
CA ILE A 188 -12.28 -16.37 -22.91
C ILE A 188 -13.51 -17.09 -22.35
N PRO A 189 -13.53 -18.43 -22.31
CA PRO A 189 -14.61 -19.15 -21.64
C PRO A 189 -14.50 -18.94 -20.14
N ILE A 190 -15.58 -18.50 -19.52
CA ILE A 190 -15.70 -18.28 -18.08
C ILE A 190 -16.23 -19.56 -17.41
N ASP A 191 -17.33 -20.09 -17.92
CA ASP A 191 -17.89 -21.38 -17.54
C ASP A 191 -18.43 -22.12 -18.79
N GLY A 192 -19.24 -23.17 -18.62
CA GLY A 192 -19.76 -23.96 -19.72
C GLY A 192 -20.69 -23.18 -20.66
N THR A 193 -21.26 -22.06 -20.24
CA THR A 193 -22.29 -21.30 -20.95
C THR A 193 -21.91 -19.83 -21.19
N THR A 194 -21.06 -19.27 -20.35
CA THR A 194 -20.67 -17.86 -20.36
C THR A 194 -19.30 -17.65 -20.98
N GLN A 195 -19.19 -16.69 -21.86
CA GLN A 195 -17.96 -16.30 -22.54
C GLN A 195 -17.71 -14.81 -22.35
N LEU A 196 -16.50 -14.45 -21.95
CA LEU A 196 -15.98 -13.09 -21.99
C LEU A 196 -15.31 -12.85 -23.34
N GLN A 197 -15.68 -11.77 -24.00
CA GLN A 197 -14.93 -11.23 -25.14
C GLN A 197 -14.31 -9.89 -24.73
N PHE A 198 -13.00 -9.78 -24.86
CA PHE A 198 -12.24 -8.57 -24.63
C PHE A 198 -11.65 -8.06 -25.94
N THR A 199 -11.83 -6.77 -26.24
CA THR A 199 -11.24 -6.12 -27.42
C THR A 199 -10.58 -4.82 -27.00
N LEU A 200 -9.26 -4.74 -27.08
CA LEU A 200 -8.55 -3.49 -26.88
C LEU A 200 -8.79 -2.59 -28.10
N LEU A 201 -9.51 -1.47 -27.91
CA LEU A 201 -9.89 -0.56 -29.00
C LEU A 201 -8.78 0.44 -29.31
N SER A 202 -8.13 0.95 -28.26
CA SER A 202 -7.04 1.90 -28.41
C SER A 202 -6.03 1.76 -27.27
N ASN A 203 -4.77 2.04 -27.59
CA ASN A 203 -3.67 2.12 -26.65
C ASN A 203 -2.80 3.30 -27.07
N VAL A 204 -3.11 4.49 -26.55
CA VAL A 204 -2.40 5.73 -26.89
C VAL A 204 -1.30 5.94 -25.86
N HIS A 205 -0.10 5.61 -26.26
CA HIS A 205 1.20 5.81 -25.63
C HIS A 205 1.29 5.70 -24.08
N PRO A 206 2.23 4.90 -23.56
CA PRO A 206 2.34 4.53 -22.14
C PRO A 206 2.43 5.72 -21.17
N LYS A 207 3.05 6.83 -21.59
CA LYS A 207 3.24 8.00 -20.73
C LYS A 207 1.97 8.79 -20.40
N HIS A 208 0.87 8.58 -21.13
CA HIS A 208 -0.38 9.31 -20.91
C HIS A 208 -1.53 8.43 -20.40
N GLY A 209 -1.30 7.14 -20.22
CA GLY A 209 -2.23 6.24 -19.56
C GLY A 209 -3.64 6.15 -20.17
N ARG A 210 -3.81 6.58 -21.43
CA ARG A 210 -5.11 6.50 -22.12
C ARG A 210 -5.21 5.20 -22.89
N TRP A 211 -6.13 4.38 -22.48
CA TRP A 211 -6.50 3.16 -23.17
C TRP A 211 -8.03 3.00 -23.12
N GLU A 212 -8.56 2.25 -24.04
CA GLU A 212 -9.98 1.93 -24.13
C GLU A 212 -10.15 0.50 -24.64
N ALA A 213 -11.07 -0.23 -24.04
CA ALA A 213 -11.40 -1.59 -24.44
C ALA A 213 -12.89 -1.84 -24.31
N GLU A 214 -13.39 -2.73 -25.16
CA GLU A 214 -14.75 -3.27 -25.08
C GLU A 214 -14.71 -4.62 -24.38
N VAL A 215 -15.60 -4.80 -23.42
CA VAL A 215 -15.83 -6.06 -22.70
C VAL A 215 -17.26 -6.50 -22.99
N VAL A 216 -17.43 -7.70 -23.52
CA VAL A 216 -18.74 -8.30 -23.76
C VAL A 216 -18.83 -9.64 -23.01
N VAL A 217 -19.86 -9.81 -22.21
CA VAL A 217 -20.16 -11.06 -21.49
C VAL A 217 -21.40 -11.71 -22.11
N GLN A 218 -21.16 -12.76 -22.86
CA GLN A 218 -22.27 -13.54 -23.47
C GLN A 218 -22.89 -14.42 -22.37
N ASN A 219 -24.23 -14.42 -22.29
CA ASN A 219 -25.02 -15.13 -21.29
C ASN A 219 -24.71 -14.71 -19.84
N GLY A 220 -24.39 -13.44 -19.64
CA GLY A 220 -24.06 -12.87 -18.33
C GLY A 220 -23.93 -11.36 -18.39
N GLY A 221 -23.30 -10.81 -17.36
CA GLY A 221 -23.02 -9.37 -17.29
C GLY A 221 -22.00 -9.04 -16.22
N ILE A 222 -21.50 -7.82 -16.29
CA ILE A 222 -20.55 -7.25 -15.32
C ILE A 222 -21.03 -5.90 -14.81
N VAL A 223 -20.62 -5.55 -13.61
CA VAL A 223 -20.73 -4.21 -13.03
C VAL A 223 -19.43 -3.87 -12.31
N PRO A 224 -18.89 -2.64 -12.42
CA PRO A 224 -17.64 -2.27 -11.77
C PRO A 224 -17.70 -2.46 -10.26
N ALA A 225 -16.64 -3.03 -9.68
CA ALA A 225 -16.42 -3.11 -8.24
C ALA A 225 -15.36 -2.07 -7.86
N THR A 226 -15.71 -1.15 -6.97
CA THR A 226 -14.84 -0.05 -6.54
C THR A 226 -14.35 -0.22 -5.11
N GLU A 227 -14.92 -1.17 -4.38
CA GLU A 227 -14.58 -1.48 -3.00
C GLU A 227 -13.25 -2.24 -2.93
N GLU A 228 -12.43 -1.94 -1.93
CA GLU A 228 -11.20 -2.69 -1.67
C GLU A 228 -11.49 -4.16 -1.34
N PHE A 229 -12.60 -4.42 -0.64
CA PHE A 229 -13.05 -5.77 -0.28
C PHE A 229 -14.38 -6.10 -0.94
N ILE A 230 -14.30 -6.94 -1.95
CA ILE A 230 -15.45 -7.44 -2.69
C ILE A 230 -16.02 -8.64 -1.94
N VAL A 231 -17.11 -8.46 -1.21
CA VAL A 231 -17.70 -9.48 -0.32
C VAL A 231 -19.03 -9.97 -0.82
N GLU A 232 -19.93 -9.08 -1.23
CA GLU A 232 -21.27 -9.41 -1.67
C GLU A 232 -21.58 -8.75 -3.01
N ALA A 233 -21.99 -9.53 -3.99
CA ALA A 233 -22.34 -9.05 -5.32
C ALA A 233 -23.68 -8.30 -5.31
N PRO A 234 -23.86 -7.20 -6.07
CA PRO A 234 -25.15 -6.52 -6.20
C PRO A 234 -26.20 -7.43 -6.85
N THR A 235 -27.48 -7.10 -6.65
CA THR A 235 -28.59 -7.86 -7.25
C THR A 235 -28.81 -7.53 -8.73
N ASP A 236 -28.47 -6.31 -9.13
CA ASP A 236 -28.78 -5.72 -10.43
C ASP A 236 -27.64 -4.83 -10.94
N GLY A 237 -27.88 -4.10 -12.03
CA GLY A 237 -26.87 -3.22 -12.64
C GLY A 237 -25.90 -3.94 -13.58
N TYR A 238 -26.11 -5.24 -13.86
CA TYR A 238 -25.23 -6.01 -14.72
C TYR A 238 -25.46 -5.68 -16.20
N GLU A 239 -24.40 -5.28 -16.88
CA GLU A 239 -24.40 -5.01 -18.31
C GLU A 239 -23.66 -6.11 -19.05
N SER A 240 -24.27 -6.61 -20.14
CA SER A 240 -23.65 -7.62 -21.01
C SER A 240 -22.52 -7.04 -21.88
N LYS A 241 -22.49 -5.73 -22.04
CA LYS A 241 -21.46 -5.01 -22.81
C LYS A 241 -21.07 -3.73 -22.10
N MET A 242 -19.78 -3.49 -21.97
CA MET A 242 -19.24 -2.29 -21.32
C MET A 242 -17.96 -1.83 -22.03
N THR A 243 -17.81 -0.52 -22.16
CA THR A 243 -16.53 0.09 -22.51
C THR A 243 -15.79 0.45 -21.24
N ILE A 244 -14.57 -0.04 -21.12
CA ILE A 244 -13.68 0.24 -19.98
C ILE A 244 -12.43 0.98 -20.46
N GLY A 245 -11.82 1.74 -19.59
CA GLY A 245 -10.65 2.54 -19.97
C GLY A 245 -9.96 3.16 -18.77
N SER A 246 -9.04 4.06 -19.02
CA SER A 246 -8.29 4.76 -17.97
C SER A 246 -9.18 5.55 -17.00
N GLN A 247 -10.44 5.82 -17.35
CA GLN A 247 -11.43 6.49 -16.50
C GLN A 247 -12.40 5.54 -15.80
N THR A 248 -12.30 4.23 -16.03
CA THR A 248 -13.18 3.24 -15.37
C THR A 248 -12.88 3.23 -13.88
N PRO A 249 -13.90 3.36 -13.00
CA PRO A 249 -13.72 3.24 -11.56
C PRO A 249 -13.07 1.91 -11.20
N LYS A 250 -12.09 1.95 -10.33
CA LYS A 250 -11.35 0.77 -9.89
C LYS A 250 -10.99 0.90 -8.41
N PRO A 251 -10.79 -0.23 -7.70
CA PRO A 251 -10.28 -0.19 -6.34
C PRO A 251 -8.94 0.54 -6.27
N PRO A 252 -8.63 1.21 -5.16
CA PRO A 252 -7.34 1.91 -4.97
C PRO A 252 -6.11 1.01 -5.12
N THR A 253 -6.28 -0.32 -5.08
CA THR A 253 -5.21 -1.33 -5.23
C THR A 253 -4.58 -1.39 -6.62
N TRP A 254 -5.17 -0.74 -7.60
CA TRP A 254 -4.83 -0.85 -9.02
C TRP A 254 -3.94 0.28 -9.55
N GLU A 255 -2.84 0.56 -8.86
CA GLU A 255 -1.93 1.62 -9.29
C GLU A 255 -0.96 1.18 -10.40
N LEU A 256 -0.55 -0.09 -10.40
CA LEU A 256 0.48 -0.61 -11.29
C LEU A 256 -0.04 -1.21 -12.59
N TYR A 257 -1.28 -1.70 -12.61
CA TYR A 257 -1.87 -2.36 -13.77
C TYR A 257 -3.01 -1.54 -14.36
N GLN A 258 -3.16 -1.62 -15.67
CA GLN A 258 -4.35 -1.12 -16.35
C GLN A 258 -5.45 -2.19 -16.26
N GLY A 259 -6.72 -1.77 -16.14
CA GLY A 259 -7.83 -2.71 -16.06
C GLY A 259 -8.85 -2.34 -14.98
N GLY A 260 -9.46 -3.32 -14.35
CA GLY A 260 -10.44 -3.10 -13.28
C GLY A 260 -10.95 -4.38 -12.65
N SER A 261 -11.64 -4.23 -11.52
CA SER A 261 -12.39 -5.27 -10.84
C SER A 261 -13.87 -5.11 -11.11
N PHE A 262 -14.56 -6.22 -11.26
CA PHE A 262 -15.99 -6.26 -11.58
C PHE A 262 -16.67 -7.35 -10.74
N TYR A 263 -17.92 -7.10 -10.41
CA TYR A 263 -18.85 -8.19 -10.11
C TYR A 263 -19.28 -8.83 -11.41
N LEU A 264 -19.38 -10.15 -11.40
CA LEU A 264 -19.75 -10.96 -12.57
C LEU A 264 -21.05 -11.73 -12.26
N LYS A 265 -21.94 -11.76 -13.22
CA LYS A 265 -23.13 -12.64 -13.19
C LYS A 265 -23.11 -13.58 -14.38
N THR A 266 -23.27 -14.89 -14.12
CA THR A 266 -23.30 -15.95 -15.13
C THR A 266 -24.53 -16.81 -14.88
N GLY A 267 -25.62 -16.56 -15.63
CA GLY A 267 -26.90 -17.18 -15.36
C GLY A 267 -27.39 -16.84 -13.94
N GLU A 268 -27.56 -17.85 -13.10
CA GLU A 268 -27.97 -17.67 -11.68
C GLU A 268 -26.79 -17.49 -10.73
N ASN A 269 -25.56 -17.61 -11.19
CA ASN A 269 -24.37 -17.56 -10.36
C ASN A 269 -23.77 -16.16 -10.33
N TYR A 270 -23.24 -15.78 -9.17
CA TYR A 270 -22.50 -14.53 -8.98
C TYR A 270 -21.02 -14.81 -8.80
N GLY A 271 -20.20 -13.85 -9.15
CA GLY A 271 -18.76 -13.97 -9.06
C GLY A 271 -18.04 -12.62 -9.08
N ARG A 272 -16.74 -12.71 -9.15
CA ARG A 272 -15.83 -11.59 -9.37
C ARG A 272 -15.04 -11.84 -10.64
N LEU A 273 -14.67 -10.75 -11.29
CA LEU A 273 -13.82 -10.73 -12.47
C LEU A 273 -12.80 -9.62 -12.30
N ASP A 274 -11.52 -9.97 -12.32
CA ASP A 274 -10.43 -9.00 -12.42
C ASP A 274 -9.82 -9.08 -13.82
N ILE A 275 -9.70 -7.93 -14.46
CA ILE A 275 -9.04 -7.73 -15.75
C ILE A 275 -7.79 -6.91 -15.48
N GLU A 276 -6.62 -7.45 -15.76
CA GLU A 276 -5.34 -6.77 -15.62
C GLU A 276 -4.60 -6.79 -16.95
N MET A 277 -3.96 -5.69 -17.33
CA MET A 277 -3.14 -5.65 -18.54
C MET A 277 -1.94 -4.71 -18.39
N ILE A 278 -0.92 -5.01 -19.18
CA ILE A 278 0.21 -4.13 -19.46
C ILE A 278 0.25 -3.98 -20.97
N PRO A 279 -0.44 -2.96 -21.52
CA PRO A 279 -0.62 -2.82 -22.97
C PRO A 279 0.69 -2.70 -23.75
N GLU A 280 1.75 -2.18 -23.13
CA GLU A 280 3.07 -2.04 -23.77
C GLU A 280 3.74 -3.40 -24.02
N ASN A 281 3.39 -4.41 -23.22
CA ASN A 281 3.98 -5.75 -23.30
C ASN A 281 3.03 -6.77 -23.93
N ASP A 282 1.90 -6.31 -24.49
CA ASP A 282 0.81 -7.18 -25.00
C ASP A 282 0.30 -8.17 -23.95
N TRP A 283 0.54 -7.93 -22.67
CA TRP A 283 0.18 -8.82 -21.59
C TRP A 283 -1.22 -8.52 -21.06
N PHE A 284 -1.98 -9.59 -20.85
CA PHE A 284 -3.35 -9.53 -20.36
C PHE A 284 -3.64 -10.71 -19.44
N ARG A 285 -4.24 -10.46 -18.29
CA ARG A 285 -4.67 -11.49 -17.34
C ARG A 285 -6.13 -11.32 -16.98
N VAL A 286 -6.82 -12.42 -16.92
CA VAL A 286 -8.19 -12.52 -16.41
C VAL A 286 -8.21 -13.46 -15.23
N THR A 287 -8.76 -12.98 -14.12
CA THR A 287 -8.97 -13.77 -12.91
C THR A 287 -10.45 -13.77 -12.57
N THR A 288 -11.00 -14.94 -12.30
CA THR A 288 -12.42 -15.11 -11.94
C THR A 288 -12.57 -15.91 -10.66
N TRP A 289 -13.56 -15.53 -9.86
CA TRP A 289 -14.01 -16.24 -8.67
C TRP A 289 -15.51 -16.36 -8.76
N ILE A 290 -16.03 -17.55 -9.03
CA ILE A 290 -17.47 -17.79 -9.25
C ILE A 290 -18.00 -18.61 -8.09
N ASN A 291 -19.08 -18.13 -7.47
CA ASN A 291 -19.80 -18.91 -6.50
C ASN A 291 -20.59 -20.03 -7.22
N PRO A 292 -20.31 -21.31 -6.93
CA PRO A 292 -21.00 -22.42 -7.60
C PRO A 292 -22.45 -22.61 -7.11
N LYS A 293 -22.83 -21.95 -6.01
CA LYS A 293 -24.18 -22.05 -5.44
C LYS A 293 -25.10 -21.04 -6.13
N PRO A 294 -26.12 -21.52 -6.88
CA PRO A 294 -27.04 -20.63 -7.58
C PRO A 294 -27.73 -19.66 -6.62
N GLY A 295 -27.84 -18.40 -7.04
CA GLY A 295 -28.46 -17.32 -6.26
C GLY A 295 -27.63 -16.79 -5.10
N SER A 296 -26.52 -17.43 -4.69
CA SER A 296 -25.66 -16.88 -3.66
C SER A 296 -24.85 -15.71 -4.20
N ARG A 297 -25.00 -14.55 -3.54
CA ARG A 297 -24.24 -13.34 -3.86
C ARG A 297 -22.93 -13.19 -3.05
N ASN A 298 -22.64 -14.18 -2.18
CA ASN A 298 -21.38 -14.19 -1.45
C ASN A 298 -20.22 -14.45 -2.43
N VAL A 299 -19.41 -13.44 -2.64
CA VAL A 299 -18.22 -13.47 -3.50
C VAL A 299 -16.94 -13.13 -2.73
N GLU A 300 -17.02 -13.22 -1.39
CA GLU A 300 -15.87 -13.10 -0.52
C GLU A 300 -14.88 -14.24 -0.79
N TYR A 301 -13.66 -13.90 -1.16
CA TYR A 301 -12.63 -14.89 -1.46
C TYR A 301 -11.76 -15.20 -0.26
N ASP A 302 -11.79 -16.45 0.17
CA ASP A 302 -10.81 -17.03 1.10
C ASP A 302 -9.99 -18.11 0.36
N PRO A 303 -8.68 -17.91 0.14
CA PRO A 303 -7.86 -18.88 -0.57
C PRO A 303 -7.82 -20.27 0.11
N LYS A 304 -8.20 -20.37 1.39
CA LYS A 304 -8.31 -21.64 2.12
C LYS A 304 -9.61 -22.39 1.83
N LYS A 305 -10.59 -21.73 1.19
CA LYS A 305 -11.93 -22.25 0.90
C LYS A 305 -12.20 -22.23 -0.61
N GLN A 306 -11.37 -22.88 -1.41
CA GLN A 306 -11.60 -22.97 -2.85
C GLN A 306 -12.52 -24.15 -3.19
N ALA A 307 -13.49 -23.94 -4.08
CA ALA A 307 -14.24 -25.03 -4.68
C ALA A 307 -13.37 -25.73 -5.73
N ALA A 308 -13.53 -27.07 -5.85
CA ALA A 308 -12.85 -27.81 -6.90
C ALA A 308 -13.26 -27.25 -8.28
N ASN A 309 -12.28 -27.03 -9.14
CA ASN A 309 -12.53 -26.80 -10.55
C ASN A 309 -12.89 -28.15 -11.19
N PRO A 310 -13.96 -28.21 -12.01
CA PRO A 310 -14.33 -29.43 -12.74
C PRO A 310 -13.25 -29.77 -13.80
#